data_1aa24c56abda928b8689b0106a47bc42
#
_entry.id   1aa24c56abda928b8689b0106a47bc42
#
_cell.length_a   1.000
_cell.length_b   1.000
_cell.length_c   1.000
_cell.angle_alpha   90.00
_cell.angle_beta   90.00
_cell.angle_gamma   90.00
#
_symmetry.space_group_name_H-M   'P 1'
#
loop_
_entity.id
_entity.type
_entity.pdbx_description
1 polymer ?
#
loop_
_entity_poly.entity_id
_entity_poly.type
_entity_poly.pdbx_seq_one_letter_code
_entity_poly.pdbx_strand_id
1 'polypeptide(L)'
;MRTMNRYFSSALFALIALVLIATPAQSAPVGGDNEVEAAAGFNHAQGSDSGAFNVDLQFGRYLTPGWELGIRQALNYNFIDHGSDSWVATTTPFLVYNFHFNDYVIPFLGLNAGIAYNDRDIVGTFGPNAGVKIFLSDQTYLGLRYRYEWYFNSLNQADNNADHGNHVATIGIGFVWGGARKTTN
;
A
#
# COMPACT_ATOMS: atom_id res chain seq x y z
N MET A 1 27.82 -3.18 17.00
CA MET A 1 27.09 -2.55 15.87
C MET A 1 27.46 -3.05 14.46
N ARG A 2 28.61 -3.65 14.18
CA ARG A 2 29.01 -4.12 12.83
C ARG A 2 28.40 -5.45 12.34
N THR A 3 27.87 -6.28 13.22
CA THR A 3 27.32 -7.61 12.88
C THR A 3 25.87 -7.60 12.40
N MET A 4 25.05 -6.65 12.87
CA MET A 4 23.63 -6.55 12.52
C MET A 4 23.37 -6.17 11.05
N ASN A 5 24.27 -5.38 10.45
CA ASN A 5 24.16 -4.93 9.06
C ASN A 5 24.37 -6.06 8.03
N ARG A 6 25.07 -7.13 8.38
CA ARG A 6 25.33 -8.28 7.48
C ARG A 6 24.12 -9.20 7.31
N TYR A 7 23.35 -9.39 8.38
CA TYR A 7 22.14 -10.24 8.33
C TYR A 7 20.97 -9.56 7.62
N PHE A 8 20.86 -8.24 7.73
CA PHE A 8 19.84 -7.47 7.02
C PHE A 8 20.06 -7.50 5.50
N SER A 9 21.29 -7.35 5.04
CA SER A 9 21.63 -7.45 3.61
C SER A 9 21.39 -8.87 3.07
N SER A 10 21.72 -9.90 3.84
CA SER A 10 21.52 -11.30 3.40
C SER A 10 20.05 -11.69 3.33
N ALA A 11 19.20 -11.21 4.26
CA ALA A 11 17.76 -11.45 4.24
C ALA A 11 17.09 -10.72 3.07
N LEU A 12 17.50 -9.50 2.75
CA LEU A 12 17.00 -8.74 1.61
C LEU A 12 17.40 -9.40 0.28
N PHE A 13 18.64 -9.88 0.15
CA PHE A 13 19.09 -10.63 -1.02
C PHE A 13 18.40 -11.99 -1.17
N ALA A 14 18.12 -12.70 -0.08
CA ALA A 14 17.35 -13.95 -0.10
C ALA A 14 15.88 -13.72 -0.52
N LEU A 15 15.28 -12.63 -0.08
CA LEU A 15 13.92 -12.25 -0.49
C LEU A 15 13.87 -11.88 -1.98
N ILE A 16 14.83 -11.13 -2.48
CA ILE A 16 14.96 -10.78 -3.91
C ILE A 16 15.26 -12.02 -4.75
N ALA A 17 16.09 -12.94 -4.27
CA ALA A 17 16.40 -14.19 -4.97
C ALA A 17 15.20 -15.15 -5.04
N LEU A 18 14.36 -15.17 -4.00
CA LEU A 18 13.13 -15.98 -3.98
C LEU A 18 12.11 -15.48 -5.03
N VAL A 19 12.09 -14.18 -5.31
CA VAL A 19 11.25 -13.55 -6.33
C VAL A 19 11.67 -13.94 -7.75
N LEU A 20 12.97 -14.20 -7.98
CA LEU A 20 13.51 -14.50 -9.32
C LEU A 20 13.32 -15.97 -9.77
N ILE A 21 12.87 -16.87 -8.89
CA ILE A 21 12.69 -18.30 -9.21
C ILE A 21 11.21 -18.63 -9.57
N ALA A 22 10.30 -17.65 -9.44
CA ALA A 22 8.90 -17.84 -9.76
C ALA A 22 8.73 -18.07 -11.26
N THR A 23 8.14 -19.21 -11.62
CA THR A 23 7.68 -19.47 -12.99
C THR A 23 6.69 -18.38 -13.39
N PRO A 24 6.75 -17.88 -14.64
CA PRO A 24 5.89 -16.80 -15.07
C PRO A 24 4.42 -17.17 -14.89
N ALA A 25 3.72 -16.36 -14.14
CA ALA A 25 2.30 -16.43 -13.94
C ALA A 25 1.57 -15.87 -15.16
N GLN A 26 0.44 -16.39 -15.48
CA GLN A 26 -0.25 -16.09 -16.75
C GLN A 26 -1.67 -15.51 -16.55
N SER A 27 -2.01 -14.94 -15.41
CA SER A 27 -3.36 -14.40 -15.27
C SER A 27 -3.43 -13.11 -14.49
N ALA A 28 -3.57 -12.00 -15.22
CA ALA A 28 -4.05 -10.74 -14.65
C ALA A 28 -5.37 -10.95 -13.89
N PRO A 29 -5.66 -10.15 -12.86
CA PRO A 29 -6.92 -10.18 -12.14
C PRO A 29 -8.12 -10.00 -13.07
N VAL A 30 -9.21 -10.70 -12.77
CA VAL A 30 -10.48 -10.61 -13.50
C VAL A 30 -11.57 -10.03 -12.63
N GLY A 31 -12.65 -9.55 -13.24
CA GLY A 31 -13.82 -9.07 -12.48
C GLY A 31 -14.36 -10.16 -11.55
N GLY A 32 -14.60 -9.82 -10.30
CA GLY A 32 -15.03 -10.74 -9.25
C GLY A 32 -13.91 -11.31 -8.38
N ASP A 33 -12.64 -11.13 -8.75
CA ASP A 33 -11.52 -11.47 -7.88
C ASP A 33 -11.54 -10.64 -6.60
N ASN A 34 -11.09 -11.25 -5.51
CA ASN A 34 -10.77 -10.60 -4.26
C ASN A 34 -9.26 -10.51 -4.11
N GLU A 35 -8.81 -9.54 -3.34
CA GLU A 35 -7.40 -9.29 -3.07
C GLU A 35 -7.17 -9.06 -1.59
N VAL A 36 -6.07 -9.58 -1.06
CA VAL A 36 -5.50 -9.16 0.21
C VAL A 36 -4.04 -8.80 0.00
N GLU A 37 -3.59 -7.70 0.59
CA GLU A 37 -2.19 -7.27 0.57
C GLU A 37 -1.75 -6.90 1.98
N ALA A 38 -0.61 -7.39 2.40
CA ALA A 38 0.10 -6.93 3.58
C ALA A 38 1.38 -6.21 3.15
N ALA A 39 1.55 -4.98 3.60
CA ALA A 39 2.68 -4.15 3.23
C ALA A 39 3.32 -3.48 4.43
N ALA A 40 4.59 -3.15 4.29
CA ALA A 40 5.32 -2.33 5.24
C ALA A 40 6.08 -1.24 4.47
N GLY A 41 6.42 -0.17 5.14
CA GLY A 41 7.11 0.91 4.48
C GLY A 41 7.57 2.00 5.40
N PHE A 42 8.06 3.02 4.73
CA PHE A 42 8.52 4.24 5.33
C PHE A 42 7.56 5.37 4.97
N ASN A 43 7.25 6.22 5.91
CA ASN A 43 6.55 7.45 5.64
C ASN A 43 7.36 8.67 6.10
N HIS A 44 7.13 9.78 5.42
CA HIS A 44 7.76 11.05 5.70
C HIS A 44 6.68 12.14 5.70
N ALA A 45 6.56 12.87 6.80
CA ALA A 45 5.66 14.00 6.88
C ALA A 45 6.30 15.22 6.23
N GLN A 46 5.58 15.86 5.32
CA GLN A 46 6.05 17.07 4.66
C GLN A 46 6.35 18.18 5.69
N GLY A 47 7.55 18.76 5.61
CA GLY A 47 8.02 19.77 6.55
C GLY A 47 8.48 19.26 7.92
N SER A 48 8.67 17.95 8.06
CA SER A 48 9.23 17.32 9.27
C SER A 48 10.53 16.59 8.95
N ASP A 49 11.48 16.60 9.87
CA ASP A 49 12.72 15.81 9.77
C ASP A 49 12.55 14.38 10.31
N SER A 50 11.34 14.00 10.75
CA SER A 50 11.05 12.70 11.33
C SER A 50 10.52 11.71 10.29
N GLY A 51 11.03 10.48 10.31
CA GLY A 51 10.50 9.33 9.59
C GLY A 51 9.70 8.43 10.51
N ALA A 52 8.82 7.62 9.94
CA ALA A 52 8.04 6.65 10.69
C ALA A 52 7.96 5.31 9.98
N PHE A 53 7.76 4.26 10.76
CA PHE A 53 7.48 2.93 10.24
C PHE A 53 5.97 2.79 10.00
N ASN A 54 5.61 2.20 8.86
CA ASN A 54 4.23 1.97 8.47
C ASN A 54 3.98 0.49 8.21
N VAL A 55 2.84 -0.01 8.65
CA VAL A 55 2.30 -1.34 8.32
C VAL A 55 0.89 -1.17 7.78
N ASP A 56 0.62 -1.75 6.62
CA ASP A 56 -0.68 -1.74 5.95
C ASP A 56 -1.23 -3.16 5.82
N LEU A 57 -2.54 -3.29 6.04
CA LEU A 57 -3.32 -4.44 5.60
C LEU A 57 -4.47 -3.93 4.72
N GLN A 58 -4.59 -4.48 3.52
CA GLN A 58 -5.59 -4.07 2.54
C GLN A 58 -6.42 -5.27 2.11
N PHE A 59 -7.72 -5.04 1.93
CA PHE A 59 -8.63 -5.96 1.27
C PHE A 59 -9.31 -5.24 0.10
N GLY A 60 -9.27 -5.85 -1.08
CA GLY A 60 -9.83 -5.32 -2.32
C GLY A 60 -10.72 -6.33 -3.03
N ARG A 61 -11.55 -5.81 -3.93
CA ARG A 61 -12.34 -6.58 -4.88
C ARG A 61 -12.30 -5.94 -6.25
N TYR A 62 -12.00 -6.72 -7.26
CA TYR A 62 -12.05 -6.31 -8.65
C TYR A 62 -13.49 -6.28 -9.13
N LEU A 63 -14.01 -5.09 -9.41
CA LEU A 63 -15.34 -4.89 -10.01
C LEU A 63 -15.33 -5.25 -11.50
N THR A 64 -14.23 -4.93 -12.15
CA THR A 64 -13.86 -5.30 -13.51
C THR A 64 -12.38 -5.64 -13.52
N PRO A 65 -11.77 -6.14 -14.60
CA PRO A 65 -10.32 -6.32 -14.63
C PRO A 65 -9.54 -5.05 -14.27
N GLY A 66 -10.03 -3.87 -14.69
CA GLY A 66 -9.35 -2.59 -14.43
C GLY A 66 -9.74 -1.93 -13.12
N TRP A 67 -10.99 -2.01 -12.68
CA TRP A 67 -11.46 -1.31 -11.48
C TRP A 67 -11.44 -2.19 -10.25
N GLU A 68 -10.78 -1.71 -9.22
CA GLU A 68 -10.71 -2.34 -7.90
C GLU A 68 -11.19 -1.35 -6.83
N LEU A 69 -12.10 -1.83 -5.97
CA LEU A 69 -12.60 -1.14 -4.79
C LEU A 69 -12.17 -1.93 -3.55
N GLY A 70 -11.75 -1.24 -2.52
CA GLY A 70 -11.33 -1.92 -1.28
C GLY A 70 -11.28 -1.01 -0.07
N ILE A 71 -10.78 -1.59 1.02
CA ILE A 71 -10.52 -0.92 2.28
C ILE A 71 -9.11 -1.25 2.75
N ARG A 72 -8.43 -0.27 3.30
CA ARG A 72 -7.09 -0.40 3.89
C ARG A 72 -7.13 0.03 5.34
N GLN A 73 -6.47 -0.75 6.17
CA GLN A 73 -6.10 -0.40 7.54
C GLN A 73 -4.60 -0.22 7.60
N ALA A 74 -4.14 0.95 8.00
CA ALA A 74 -2.72 1.22 8.20
C ALA A 74 -2.45 1.63 9.64
N LEU A 75 -1.23 1.36 10.09
CA LEU A 75 -0.68 1.80 11.37
C LEU A 75 0.67 2.45 11.12
N ASN A 76 0.79 3.71 11.48
CA ASN A 76 2.03 4.47 11.49
C ASN A 76 2.52 4.59 12.93
N TYR A 77 3.76 4.24 13.16
CA TYR A 77 4.41 4.38 14.45
C TYR A 77 5.65 5.27 14.33
N ASN A 78 5.63 6.39 15.02
CA ASN A 78 6.71 7.36 15.02
C ASN A 78 7.62 7.10 16.21
N PHE A 79 8.88 6.86 15.94
CA PHE A 79 9.94 6.83 16.94
C PHE A 79 10.52 8.25 17.05
N ILE A 80 10.30 8.90 18.18
CA ILE A 80 10.85 10.22 18.47
C ILE A 80 11.98 10.03 19.45
N ASP A 81 13.22 10.25 19.00
CA ASP A 81 14.39 10.28 19.87
C ASP A 81 14.22 11.46 20.85
N HIS A 82 14.09 11.20 22.16
CA HIS A 82 13.85 12.16 23.25
C HIS A 82 12.41 12.69 23.37
N GLY A 83 11.41 12.05 22.76
CA GLY A 83 9.98 12.41 22.88
C GLY A 83 9.10 11.23 23.27
N SER A 84 7.82 11.49 23.45
CA SER A 84 6.83 10.42 23.60
C SER A 84 6.55 9.80 22.25
N ASP A 85 6.60 8.48 22.16
CA ASP A 85 6.18 7.73 20.96
C ASP A 85 4.76 8.11 20.57
N SER A 86 4.52 8.22 19.28
CA SER A 86 3.19 8.51 18.75
C SER A 86 2.80 7.50 17.68
N TRP A 87 1.52 7.18 17.65
CA TRP A 87 0.95 6.33 16.63
C TRP A 87 -0.28 6.97 15.99
N VAL A 88 -0.49 6.65 14.73
CA VAL A 88 -1.68 7.04 13.97
C VAL A 88 -2.14 5.82 13.18
N ALA A 89 -3.40 5.46 13.35
CA ALA A 89 -4.04 4.47 12.51
C ALA A 89 -4.92 5.15 11.47
N THR A 90 -5.01 4.58 10.27
CA THR A 90 -5.89 5.07 9.22
C THR A 90 -6.76 3.94 8.69
N THR A 91 -8.05 4.24 8.51
CA THR A 91 -8.99 3.35 7.82
C THR A 91 -9.46 4.07 6.56
N THR A 92 -9.04 3.57 5.42
CA THR A 92 -9.23 4.25 4.13
C THR A 92 -9.84 3.32 3.09
N PRO A 93 -11.13 3.44 2.77
CA PRO A 93 -11.66 3.01 1.47
C PRO A 93 -10.83 3.56 0.32
N PHE A 94 -10.64 2.76 -0.72
CA PHE A 94 -9.92 3.17 -1.93
C PHE A 94 -10.62 2.69 -3.19
N LEU A 95 -10.41 3.42 -4.27
CA LEU A 95 -10.80 3.05 -5.62
C LEU A 95 -9.60 3.25 -6.53
N VAL A 96 -9.16 2.21 -7.22
CA VAL A 96 -8.01 2.26 -8.13
C VAL A 96 -8.37 1.68 -9.50
N TYR A 97 -7.70 2.20 -10.52
CA TYR A 97 -7.72 1.64 -11.85
C TYR A 97 -6.37 0.96 -12.14
N ASN A 98 -6.42 -0.32 -12.47
CA ASN A 98 -5.30 -1.19 -12.80
C ASN A 98 -5.11 -1.21 -14.32
N PHE A 99 -3.94 -0.81 -14.81
CA PHE A 99 -3.58 -0.71 -16.24
C PHE A 99 -2.95 -2.03 -16.70
N HIS A 100 -3.68 -2.81 -17.47
CA HIS A 100 -3.23 -4.12 -17.98
C HIS A 100 -2.39 -3.96 -19.25
N PHE A 101 -1.11 -3.56 -19.12
CA PHE A 101 -0.17 -3.53 -20.24
C PHE A 101 0.37 -4.92 -20.56
N ASN A 102 0.53 -5.75 -19.55
CA ASN A 102 0.88 -7.18 -19.65
C ASN A 102 0.38 -7.90 -18.39
N ASP A 103 0.51 -9.23 -18.37
CA ASP A 103 -0.03 -10.08 -17.29
C ASP A 103 0.84 -10.10 -16.04
N TYR A 104 2.07 -9.56 -16.11
CA TYR A 104 3.04 -9.62 -15.02
C TYR A 104 3.17 -8.31 -14.24
N VAL A 105 3.09 -7.18 -14.93
CA VAL A 105 3.33 -5.87 -14.37
C VAL A 105 2.10 -5.01 -14.59
N ILE A 106 1.38 -4.73 -13.52
CA ILE A 106 0.11 -4.01 -13.55
C ILE A 106 0.27 -2.71 -12.74
N PRO A 107 0.60 -1.59 -13.41
CA PRO A 107 0.54 -0.28 -12.77
C PRO A 107 -0.90 0.06 -12.40
N PHE A 108 -1.06 0.85 -11.34
CA PHE A 108 -2.36 1.34 -10.94
C PHE A 108 -2.31 2.80 -10.48
N LEU A 109 -3.44 3.46 -10.60
CA LEU A 109 -3.66 4.82 -10.12
C LEU A 109 -5.07 4.92 -9.54
N GLY A 110 -5.23 5.66 -8.44
CA GLY A 110 -6.52 5.85 -7.81
C GLY A 110 -6.51 6.87 -6.70
N LEU A 111 -7.57 6.80 -5.92
CA LEU A 111 -7.84 7.68 -4.79
C LEU A 111 -8.18 6.85 -3.56
N ASN A 112 -7.87 7.42 -2.42
CA ASN A 112 -8.31 6.93 -1.12
C ASN A 112 -8.92 8.09 -0.32
N ALA A 113 -9.93 7.79 0.48
CA ALA A 113 -10.55 8.72 1.40
C ALA A 113 -11.00 7.97 2.65
N GLY A 114 -10.88 8.58 3.83
CA GLY A 114 -11.24 7.89 5.06
C GLY A 114 -10.96 8.71 6.31
N ILE A 115 -10.59 8.04 7.37
CA ILE A 115 -10.29 8.63 8.66
C ILE A 115 -8.89 8.21 9.14
N ALA A 116 -8.20 9.14 9.76
CA ALA A 116 -7.01 8.91 10.56
C ALA A 116 -7.34 9.18 12.03
N TYR A 117 -6.86 8.34 12.92
CA TYR A 117 -7.18 8.44 14.34
C TYR A 117 -6.01 7.99 15.22
N ASN A 118 -5.99 8.55 16.43
CA ASN A 118 -5.08 8.18 17.52
C ASN A 118 -5.84 8.24 18.86
N ASP A 119 -5.12 8.23 19.97
CA ASP A 119 -5.72 8.27 21.33
C ASP A 119 -6.49 9.58 21.62
N ARG A 120 -6.33 10.64 20.83
CA ARG A 120 -6.85 11.98 21.14
C ARG A 120 -7.81 12.51 20.09
N ASP A 121 -7.55 12.22 18.81
CA ASP A 121 -8.19 12.89 17.69
C ASP A 121 -8.64 11.90 16.61
N ILE A 122 -9.69 12.28 15.89
CA ILE A 122 -10.13 11.64 14.65
C ILE A 122 -10.23 12.74 13.61
N VAL A 123 -9.53 12.55 12.48
CA VAL A 123 -9.49 13.52 11.37
C VAL A 123 -9.83 12.83 10.05
N GLY A 124 -10.39 13.59 9.10
CA GLY A 124 -10.57 13.11 7.74
C GLY A 124 -9.23 13.00 7.03
N THR A 125 -9.12 12.05 6.09
CA THR A 125 -7.99 11.94 5.16
C THR A 125 -8.47 11.67 3.75
N PHE A 126 -7.76 12.22 2.77
CA PHE A 126 -8.00 12.00 1.35
C PHE A 126 -6.68 12.11 0.60
N GLY A 127 -6.55 11.40 -0.53
CA GLY A 127 -5.37 11.58 -1.37
C GLY A 127 -5.26 10.62 -2.55
N PRO A 128 -4.31 10.88 -3.46
CA PRO A 128 -3.96 10.00 -4.55
C PRO A 128 -3.19 8.77 -4.06
N ASN A 129 -3.29 7.72 -4.86
CA ASN A 129 -2.69 6.43 -4.62
C ASN A 129 -2.22 5.86 -5.96
N ALA A 130 -0.96 5.56 -6.07
CA ALA A 130 -0.35 5.02 -7.30
C ALA A 130 0.65 3.92 -6.96
N GLY A 131 0.87 3.01 -7.89
CA GLY A 131 1.84 1.94 -7.68
C GLY A 131 1.91 0.95 -8.81
N VAL A 132 2.53 -0.18 -8.52
CA VAL A 132 2.66 -1.29 -9.46
C VAL A 132 2.55 -2.62 -8.70
N LYS A 133 1.79 -3.55 -9.28
CA LYS A 133 1.71 -4.95 -8.85
C LYS A 133 2.56 -5.78 -9.80
N ILE A 134 3.53 -6.52 -9.29
CA ILE A 134 4.42 -7.41 -10.04
C ILE A 134 4.04 -8.84 -9.68
N PHE A 135 3.33 -9.52 -10.57
CA PHE A 135 2.85 -10.89 -10.34
C PHE A 135 3.99 -11.89 -10.41
N LEU A 136 4.16 -12.64 -9.34
CA LEU A 136 5.14 -13.71 -9.17
C LEU A 136 4.55 -15.07 -9.51
N SER A 137 3.23 -15.19 -9.36
CA SER A 137 2.43 -16.36 -9.73
C SER A 137 1.03 -15.89 -10.11
N ASP A 138 0.15 -16.81 -10.53
CA ASP A 138 -1.24 -16.53 -10.92
C ASP A 138 -2.05 -15.80 -9.84
N GLN A 139 -1.63 -15.90 -8.60
CA GLN A 139 -2.37 -15.39 -7.45
C GLN A 139 -1.56 -14.47 -6.55
N THR A 140 -0.21 -14.49 -6.66
CA THR A 140 0.66 -13.77 -5.73
C THR A 140 1.43 -12.69 -6.46
N TYR A 141 1.49 -11.49 -5.87
CA TYR A 141 2.25 -10.38 -6.42
C TYR A 141 3.06 -9.66 -5.35
N LEU A 142 4.12 -8.98 -5.80
CA LEU A 142 4.83 -7.96 -5.07
C LEU A 142 4.21 -6.60 -5.40
N GLY A 143 3.76 -5.87 -4.38
CA GLY A 143 3.19 -4.53 -4.52
C GLY A 143 4.21 -3.46 -4.16
N LEU A 144 4.37 -2.46 -5.02
CA LEU A 144 5.06 -1.21 -4.70
C LEU A 144 4.03 -0.10 -4.78
N ARG A 145 3.87 0.68 -3.72
CA ARG A 145 2.81 1.68 -3.61
C ARG A 145 3.35 2.99 -3.06
N TYR A 146 2.85 4.06 -3.61
CA TYR A 146 3.03 5.41 -3.09
C TYR A 146 1.66 6.05 -2.89
N ARG A 147 1.49 6.70 -1.73
CA ARG A 147 0.31 7.47 -1.38
C ARG A 147 0.74 8.85 -0.93
N TYR A 148 -0.08 9.84 -1.24
CA TYR A 148 -0.06 11.13 -0.59
C TYR A 148 -1.39 11.30 0.15
N GLU A 149 -1.35 11.63 1.42
CA GLU A 149 -2.52 11.72 2.29
C GLU A 149 -2.60 13.11 2.91
N TRP A 150 -3.62 13.88 2.56
CA TRP A 150 -3.98 15.09 3.27
C TRP A 150 -4.78 14.73 4.51
N TYR A 151 -4.47 15.38 5.65
CA TYR A 151 -5.23 15.27 6.89
C TYR A 151 -5.92 16.59 7.16
N PHE A 152 -7.22 16.56 7.51
CA PHE A 152 -8.00 17.75 7.79
C PHE A 152 -9.02 17.49 8.89
N ASN A 153 -9.21 18.50 9.78
CA ASN A 153 -10.15 18.42 10.88
C ASN A 153 -11.60 18.73 10.43
N SER A 154 -11.76 19.38 9.27
CA SER A 154 -13.04 19.66 8.66
C SER A 154 -12.89 19.80 7.15
N LEU A 155 -13.98 19.60 6.42
CA LEU A 155 -14.00 19.75 4.97
C LEU A 155 -13.60 21.17 4.50
N ASN A 156 -13.85 22.19 5.35
CA ASN A 156 -13.49 23.57 5.06
C ASN A 156 -11.98 23.88 5.18
N GLN A 157 -11.21 22.96 5.71
CA GLN A 157 -9.75 23.10 5.86
C GLN A 157 -8.95 22.38 4.77
N ALA A 158 -9.60 21.71 3.84
CA ALA A 158 -8.92 20.95 2.78
C ALA A 158 -7.93 21.82 1.98
N ASP A 159 -8.29 23.08 1.68
CA ASP A 159 -7.44 24.00 0.93
C ASP A 159 -6.20 24.45 1.71
N ASN A 160 -6.29 24.53 3.05
CA ASN A 160 -5.20 24.97 3.89
C ASN A 160 -4.25 23.84 4.28
N ASN A 161 -4.60 22.59 4.00
CA ASN A 161 -3.82 21.40 4.36
C ASN A 161 -3.05 20.81 3.19
N ALA A 162 -3.04 21.46 2.03
CA ALA A 162 -2.28 21.00 0.87
C ALA A 162 -0.76 20.90 1.17
N ASP A 163 -0.26 21.73 2.08
CA ASP A 163 1.14 21.73 2.52
C ASP A 163 1.40 20.81 3.73
N HIS A 164 0.37 20.15 4.26
CA HIS A 164 0.44 19.29 5.44
C HIS A 164 0.06 17.85 5.07
N GLY A 165 0.66 17.34 4.02
CA GLY A 165 0.45 15.98 3.56
C GLY A 165 1.50 15.01 4.08
N ASN A 166 1.14 13.74 4.11
CA ASN A 166 2.01 12.63 4.46
C ASN A 166 2.35 11.80 3.22
N HIS A 167 3.65 11.66 2.93
CA HIS A 167 4.15 10.82 1.86
C HIS A 167 4.40 9.41 2.41
N VAL A 168 3.69 8.42 1.89
CA VAL A 168 3.80 7.02 2.31
C VAL A 168 4.24 6.17 1.14
N ALA A 169 5.38 5.51 1.28
CA ALA A 169 5.86 4.51 0.34
C ALA A 169 5.91 3.14 1.01
N THR A 170 5.29 2.15 0.41
CA THR A 170 5.21 0.79 0.94
C THR A 170 5.60 -0.25 -0.09
N ILE A 171 6.13 -1.36 0.41
CA ILE A 171 6.35 -2.60 -0.32
C ILE A 171 5.55 -3.70 0.37
N GLY A 172 4.83 -4.52 -0.40
CA GLY A 172 3.95 -5.53 0.14
C GLY A 172 3.92 -6.81 -0.68
N ILE A 173 3.28 -7.81 -0.10
CA ILE A 173 2.94 -9.05 -0.77
C ILE A 173 1.42 -9.15 -0.78
N GLY A 174 0.84 -9.39 -1.96
CA GLY A 174 -0.59 -9.55 -2.15
C GLY A 174 -0.95 -10.91 -2.74
N PHE A 175 -2.19 -11.30 -2.48
CA PHE A 175 -2.79 -12.52 -2.95
C PHE A 175 -4.17 -12.23 -3.53
N VAL A 176 -4.42 -12.78 -4.75
CA VAL A 176 -5.66 -12.59 -5.52
C VAL A 176 -6.35 -13.92 -5.72
N TRP A 177 -7.68 -13.99 -5.49
CA TRP A 177 -8.47 -15.21 -5.66
C TRP A 177 -9.93 -14.93 -6.00
N GLY A 178 -10.60 -15.90 -6.60
CA GLY A 178 -12.07 -16.01 -6.67
C GLY A 178 -12.71 -15.85 -8.03
N GLY A 179 -12.26 -14.96 -8.89
CA GLY A 179 -12.92 -14.69 -10.17
C GLY A 179 -13.03 -15.90 -11.10
N ALA A 180 -14.07 -15.91 -11.92
CA ALA A 180 -14.28 -17.00 -12.90
C ALA A 180 -13.24 -16.89 -14.03
N ARG A 181 -12.14 -17.62 -13.90
CA ARG A 181 -11.13 -17.75 -14.96
C ARG A 181 -11.60 -18.75 -16.01
N LYS A 182 -11.63 -18.34 -17.27
CA LYS A 182 -11.85 -19.28 -18.37
C LYS A 182 -10.64 -20.21 -18.42
N THR A 183 -10.82 -21.48 -18.06
CA THR A 183 -9.87 -22.55 -18.43
C THR A 183 -9.84 -22.62 -19.94
N THR A 184 -8.79 -22.16 -20.56
CA THR A 184 -8.50 -22.42 -21.97
C THR A 184 -7.99 -23.86 -22.02
N ASN A 185 -8.89 -24.77 -22.43
CA ASN A 185 -8.51 -26.13 -22.84
C ASN A 185 -7.79 -26.07 -24.18
#